data_7af151c0fbe3af00958123814575e004
#
_entry.id   7af151c0fbe3af00958123814575e004
#
_cell.length_a   1.000
_cell.length_b   1.000
_cell.length_c   1.000
_cell.angle_alpha   90.00
_cell.angle_beta   90.00
_cell.angle_gamma   90.00
#
_symmetry.space_group_name_H-M   'P 1'
#
loop_
_entity.id
_entity.type
_entity.pdbx_description
1 polymer ?
#
loop_
_entity_poly.entity_id
_entity_poly.type
_entity_poly.pdbx_seq_one_letter_code
_entity_poly.pdbx_strand_id
1 'polypeptide(L)'
;MPREYIFSDCAVNINVNEEILKDITVSASEMANKLLGFSKIALLSFSTLESGDGESVKMIRNVYNTLKSDGFDLYGPIQGDAAINKEIAQRKGIHYDDRINVMIFPSLDAGNIAYKLCQSLGKFRSIGPFLQGFKKPVCDLSRGATTEDIISSSVLTIASI
;
A
#
# COMPACT_ATOMS: atom_id res chain seq x y z
N MET A 1 -6.90 -1.11 19.39
CA MET A 1 -7.71 -0.52 18.31
C MET A 1 -7.51 -1.34 17.04
N PRO A 2 -8.54 -1.55 16.22
CA PRO A 2 -8.35 -2.14 14.90
C PRO A 2 -7.33 -1.32 14.13
N ARG A 3 -6.53 -1.97 13.28
CA ARG A 3 -5.50 -1.31 12.49
C ARG A 3 -6.00 -1.21 11.06
N GLU A 4 -6.06 0.01 10.53
CA GLU A 4 -6.39 0.27 9.14
C GLU A 4 -5.10 0.35 8.32
N TYR A 5 -5.16 -0.18 7.09
CA TYR A 5 -4.07 -0.15 6.13
C TYR A 5 -4.59 0.23 4.75
N ILE A 6 -3.79 0.97 4.00
CA ILE A 6 -3.99 1.16 2.57
C ILE A 6 -3.06 0.19 1.83
N PHE A 7 -3.63 -0.62 0.95
CA PHE A 7 -2.92 -1.52 0.04
C PHE A 7 -3.01 -0.98 -1.37
N SER A 8 -1.87 -0.80 -2.06
CA SER A 8 -1.80 -0.27 -3.42
C SER A 8 -0.56 -0.79 -4.20
N ASP A 9 -0.63 -1.10 -5.50
CA ASP A 9 -1.85 -1.24 -6.27
C ASP A 9 -2.38 -2.68 -6.16
N CYS A 10 -3.68 -2.85 -6.14
CA CYS A 10 -4.34 -4.15 -6.03
C CYS A 10 -5.34 -4.44 -7.15
N ALA A 11 -5.55 -3.50 -8.11
CA ALA A 11 -6.68 -3.59 -9.02
C ALA A 11 -6.45 -3.11 -10.47
N VAL A 12 -5.44 -2.29 -10.78
CA VAL A 12 -5.39 -1.53 -12.03
C VAL A 12 -4.13 -1.78 -12.87
N ASN A 13 -2.93 -1.53 -12.32
CA ASN A 13 -1.71 -1.46 -13.11
C ASN A 13 -1.08 -2.84 -13.32
N ILE A 14 -1.28 -3.42 -14.50
CA ILE A 14 -0.74 -4.76 -14.86
C ILE A 14 0.78 -4.71 -14.99
N ASN A 15 1.30 -3.71 -15.71
CA ASN A 15 2.74 -3.56 -15.94
C ASN A 15 3.26 -2.38 -15.09
N VAL A 16 3.96 -2.69 -14.02
CA VAL A 16 4.51 -1.68 -13.12
C VAL A 16 5.97 -1.42 -13.47
N ASN A 17 6.31 -0.16 -13.71
CA ASN A 17 7.68 0.35 -13.84
C ASN A 17 7.96 1.40 -12.74
N GLU A 18 9.14 2.01 -12.72
CA GLU A 18 9.54 2.98 -11.69
C GLU A 18 8.60 4.19 -11.63
N GLU A 19 8.22 4.75 -12.78
CA GLU A 19 7.32 5.90 -12.88
C GLU A 19 5.93 5.56 -12.30
N ILE A 20 5.36 4.45 -12.76
CA ILE A 20 4.06 3.97 -12.28
C ILE A 20 4.11 3.65 -10.78
N LEU A 21 5.17 2.99 -10.29
CA LEU A 21 5.31 2.67 -8.87
C LEU A 21 5.43 3.93 -8.00
N LYS A 22 6.12 4.95 -8.51
CA LYS A 22 6.20 6.28 -7.88
C LYS A 22 4.80 6.90 -7.78
N ASP A 23 4.05 6.95 -8.87
CA ASP A 23 2.71 7.54 -8.91
C ASP A 23 1.73 6.79 -8.00
N ILE A 24 1.77 5.45 -8.00
CA ILE A 24 1.01 4.61 -7.05
C ILE A 24 1.33 5.02 -5.61
N THR A 25 2.61 5.18 -5.29
CA THR A 25 3.07 5.50 -3.93
C THR A 25 2.60 6.88 -3.48
N VAL A 26 2.72 7.89 -4.35
CA VAL A 26 2.26 9.26 -4.07
C VAL A 26 0.76 9.29 -3.85
N SER A 27 -0.01 8.70 -4.77
CA SER A 27 -1.48 8.67 -4.69
C SER A 27 -1.97 7.91 -3.44
N ALA A 28 -1.33 6.80 -3.10
CA ALA A 28 -1.68 6.06 -1.88
C ALA A 28 -1.35 6.84 -0.60
N SER A 29 -0.25 7.61 -0.61
CA SER A 29 0.12 8.50 0.49
C SER A 29 -0.91 9.61 0.70
N GLU A 30 -1.36 10.25 -0.39
CA GLU A 30 -2.41 11.27 -0.34
C GLU A 30 -3.72 10.72 0.22
N MET A 31 -4.12 9.53 -0.23
CA MET A 31 -5.31 8.86 0.28
C MET A 31 -5.18 8.52 1.77
N ALA A 32 -4.00 8.05 2.21
CA ALA A 32 -3.75 7.77 3.62
C ALA A 32 -3.86 9.03 4.49
N ASN A 33 -3.28 10.14 4.04
CA ASN A 33 -3.38 11.41 4.75
C ASN A 33 -4.84 11.88 4.86
N LYS A 34 -5.64 11.75 3.79
CA LYS A 34 -7.06 12.13 3.79
C LYS A 34 -7.90 11.25 4.71
N LEU A 35 -7.77 9.93 4.61
CA LEU A 35 -8.66 8.99 5.30
C LEU A 35 -8.17 8.61 6.70
N LEU A 36 -6.86 8.56 6.93
CA LEU A 36 -6.25 8.06 8.18
C LEU A 36 -5.50 9.14 8.96
N GLY A 37 -5.32 10.33 8.37
CA GLY A 37 -4.66 11.48 9.01
C GLY A 37 -3.13 11.44 8.99
N PHE A 38 -2.52 10.36 8.49
CA PHE A 38 -1.07 10.22 8.34
C PHE A 38 -0.73 9.20 7.27
N SER A 39 0.49 9.29 6.72
CA SER A 39 1.03 8.33 5.76
C SER A 39 2.43 7.90 6.17
N LYS A 40 2.60 6.62 6.46
CA LYS A 40 3.90 5.96 6.66
C LYS A 40 3.94 4.72 5.79
N ILE A 41 4.86 4.70 4.83
CA ILE A 41 4.79 3.84 3.65
C ILE A 41 5.81 2.71 3.73
N ALA A 42 5.40 1.50 3.36
CA ALA A 42 6.29 0.39 3.04
C ALA A 42 6.27 0.11 1.53
N LEU A 43 7.42 0.21 0.89
CA LEU A 43 7.63 -0.32 -0.46
C LEU A 43 7.98 -1.80 -0.34
N LEU A 44 6.99 -2.66 -0.57
CA LEU A 44 7.08 -4.09 -0.29
C LEU A 44 7.95 -4.83 -1.30
N SER A 45 8.72 -5.79 -0.80
CA SER A 45 9.61 -6.65 -1.57
C SER A 45 9.76 -8.01 -0.91
N PHE A 46 10.27 -8.98 -1.64
CA PHE A 46 10.80 -10.21 -1.05
C PHE A 46 12.13 -9.97 -0.32
N SER A 47 12.77 -8.82 -0.54
CA SER A 47 14.04 -8.40 0.06
C SER A 47 13.81 -7.30 1.10
N THR A 48 14.65 -7.28 2.15
CA THR A 48 14.74 -6.16 3.08
C THR A 48 16.13 -5.54 2.95
N LEU A 49 16.19 -4.24 2.66
CA LEU A 49 17.44 -3.50 2.40
C LEU A 49 18.28 -4.19 1.32
N GLU A 50 19.49 -4.67 1.70
CA GLU A 50 20.43 -5.30 0.80
C GLU A 50 20.39 -6.85 0.83
N SER A 51 19.38 -7.46 1.47
CA SER A 51 19.31 -8.92 1.67
C SER A 51 19.06 -9.71 0.39
N GLY A 52 18.62 -9.09 -0.68
CA GLY A 52 18.39 -9.71 -1.97
C GLY A 52 18.61 -8.74 -3.13
N ASP A 53 18.71 -9.29 -4.33
CA ASP A 53 18.85 -8.52 -5.57
C ASP A 53 17.89 -9.04 -6.65
N GLY A 54 17.64 -8.23 -7.66
CA GLY A 54 16.75 -8.50 -8.77
C GLY A 54 16.16 -7.22 -9.36
N GLU A 55 15.54 -7.32 -10.53
CA GLU A 55 14.98 -6.16 -11.23
C GLU A 55 13.92 -5.44 -10.39
N SER A 56 13.02 -6.18 -9.76
CA SER A 56 11.98 -5.59 -8.89
C SER A 56 12.58 -4.92 -7.65
N VAL A 57 13.66 -5.47 -7.09
CA VAL A 57 14.34 -4.85 -5.92
C VAL A 57 15.03 -3.55 -6.33
N LYS A 58 15.69 -3.53 -7.51
CA LYS A 58 16.32 -2.32 -8.06
C LYS A 58 15.29 -1.23 -8.32
N MET A 59 14.18 -1.58 -8.96
CA MET A 59 13.06 -0.66 -9.17
C MET A 59 12.58 -0.03 -7.85
N ILE A 60 12.34 -0.85 -6.84
CA ILE A 60 11.90 -0.37 -5.52
C ILE A 60 12.92 0.55 -4.86
N ARG A 61 14.22 0.22 -4.93
CA ARG A 61 15.29 1.09 -4.41
C ARG A 61 15.35 2.45 -5.10
N ASN A 62 15.18 2.48 -6.42
CA ASN A 62 15.17 3.72 -7.19
C ASN A 62 13.99 4.62 -6.78
N VAL A 63 12.80 4.03 -6.68
CA VAL A 63 11.59 4.75 -6.20
C VAL A 63 11.77 5.21 -4.75
N TYR A 64 12.31 4.35 -3.88
CA TYR A 64 12.63 4.72 -2.50
C TYR A 64 13.54 5.95 -2.43
N ASN A 65 14.67 5.92 -3.14
CA ASN A 65 15.63 7.01 -3.12
C ASN A 65 15.02 8.33 -3.61
N THR A 66 14.24 8.27 -4.70
CA THR A 66 13.56 9.44 -5.26
C THR A 66 12.56 10.04 -4.25
N LEU A 67 11.63 9.23 -3.75
CA LEU A 67 10.58 9.71 -2.84
C LEU A 67 11.14 10.09 -1.46
N LYS A 68 12.22 9.46 -1.02
CA LYS A 68 12.90 9.85 0.23
C LYS A 68 13.50 11.24 0.13
N SER A 69 14.11 11.59 -1.02
CA SER A 69 14.61 12.94 -1.29
C SER A 69 13.49 13.98 -1.40
N ASP A 70 12.30 13.57 -1.85
CA ASP A 70 11.10 14.39 -1.92
C ASP A 70 10.41 14.58 -0.54
N GLY A 71 10.95 13.98 0.53
CA GLY A 71 10.50 14.17 1.92
C GLY A 71 9.39 13.19 2.39
N PHE A 72 9.09 12.15 1.64
CA PHE A 72 8.11 11.13 2.08
C PHE A 72 8.63 10.31 3.27
N ASP A 73 7.73 9.95 4.18
CA ASP A 73 8.03 9.00 5.28
C ASP A 73 7.80 7.57 4.79
N LEU A 74 8.87 6.98 4.25
CA LEU A 74 8.79 5.65 3.64
C LEU A 74 10.00 4.78 3.98
N TYR A 75 9.77 3.46 3.88
CA TYR A 75 10.71 2.38 4.16
C TYR A 75 10.68 1.38 3.01
N GLY A 76 11.85 0.98 2.53
CA GLY A 76 11.93 0.00 1.44
C GLY A 76 13.31 -0.11 0.81
N PRO A 77 13.56 -1.21 0.08
CA PRO A 77 12.71 -2.41 0.02
C PRO A 77 12.56 -3.06 1.40
N ILE A 78 11.34 -3.54 1.71
CA ILE A 78 11.01 -4.16 3.00
C ILE A 78 10.07 -5.35 2.83
N GLN A 79 10.33 -6.43 3.54
CA GLN A 79 9.44 -7.60 3.55
C GLN A 79 8.16 -7.31 4.35
N GLY A 80 7.05 -7.95 3.97
CA GLY A 80 5.74 -7.73 4.57
C GLY A 80 5.70 -7.99 6.08
N ASP A 81 6.40 -8.99 6.57
CA ASP A 81 6.51 -9.28 8.00
C ASP A 81 7.19 -8.14 8.79
N ALA A 82 8.26 -7.57 8.23
CA ALA A 82 8.95 -6.42 8.82
C ALA A 82 8.12 -5.12 8.71
N ALA A 83 7.30 -4.98 7.67
CA ALA A 83 6.43 -3.81 7.52
C ALA A 83 5.31 -3.74 8.59
N ILE A 84 4.85 -4.89 9.10
CA ILE A 84 3.75 -4.96 10.07
C ILE A 84 4.21 -5.30 11.50
N ASN A 85 5.44 -5.79 11.67
CA ASN A 85 5.99 -6.16 12.96
C ASN A 85 7.32 -5.43 13.22
N LYS A 86 7.27 -4.49 14.18
CA LYS A 86 8.39 -3.63 14.54
C LYS A 86 9.61 -4.41 15.07
N GLU A 87 9.40 -5.50 15.79
CA GLU A 87 10.51 -6.32 16.30
C GLU A 87 11.24 -7.05 15.16
N ILE A 88 10.48 -7.53 14.16
CA ILE A 88 11.05 -8.15 12.97
C ILE A 88 11.82 -7.09 12.16
N ALA A 89 11.26 -5.90 11.99
CA ALA A 89 11.92 -4.79 11.33
C ALA A 89 13.27 -4.46 11.97
N GLN A 90 13.29 -4.32 13.30
CA GLN A 90 14.51 -4.02 14.06
C GLN A 90 15.60 -5.10 13.87
N ARG A 91 15.22 -6.38 13.90
CA ARG A 91 16.15 -7.49 13.63
C ARG A 91 16.72 -7.45 12.20
N LYS A 92 15.99 -6.86 11.26
CA LYS A 92 16.38 -6.66 9.84
C LYS A 92 17.03 -5.29 9.59
N GLY A 93 17.33 -4.51 10.64
CA GLY A 93 18.02 -3.22 10.53
C GLY A 93 17.13 -2.03 10.15
N ILE A 94 15.81 -2.19 10.19
CA ILE A 94 14.87 -1.10 9.93
C ILE A 94 14.25 -0.62 11.24
N HIS A 95 14.28 0.70 11.45
CA HIS A 95 13.69 1.35 12.62
C HIS A 95 12.64 2.36 12.17
N TYR A 96 11.44 2.25 12.74
CA TYR A 96 10.37 3.23 12.58
C TYR A 96 9.63 3.41 13.91
N ASP A 97 9.19 4.65 14.19
CA ASP A 97 8.62 5.00 15.50
C ASP A 97 7.18 4.53 15.65
N ASP A 98 6.35 4.89 14.68
CA ASP A 98 4.94 4.49 14.61
C ASP A 98 4.73 3.29 13.69
N ARG A 99 3.46 2.89 13.54
CA ARG A 99 3.08 1.85 12.60
C ARG A 99 3.14 2.35 11.15
N ILE A 100 3.61 1.51 10.26
CA ILE A 100 3.39 1.67 8.83
C ILE A 100 1.90 1.41 8.54
N ASN A 101 1.28 2.24 7.72
CA ASN A 101 -0.14 2.14 7.36
C ASN A 101 -0.42 2.11 5.86
N VAL A 102 0.61 2.30 5.02
CA VAL A 102 0.51 2.20 3.55
C VAL A 102 1.44 1.10 3.06
N MET A 103 0.88 0.11 2.35
CA MET A 103 1.58 -1.03 1.78
C MET A 103 1.56 -0.93 0.26
N ILE A 104 2.72 -0.68 -0.34
CA ILE A 104 2.88 -0.57 -1.79
C ILE A 104 3.46 -1.88 -2.34
N PHE A 105 2.74 -2.48 -3.27
CA PHE A 105 3.10 -3.76 -3.88
C PHE A 105 3.87 -3.55 -5.19
N PRO A 106 4.89 -4.35 -5.47
CA PRO A 106 5.73 -4.20 -6.68
C PRO A 106 5.05 -4.63 -7.98
N SER A 107 3.92 -5.30 -7.88
CA SER A 107 3.12 -5.77 -9.02
C SER A 107 1.66 -5.95 -8.64
N LEU A 108 0.79 -5.92 -9.64
CA LEU A 108 -0.64 -6.17 -9.47
C LEU A 108 -0.93 -7.55 -8.86
N ASP A 109 -0.22 -8.59 -9.30
CA ASP A 109 -0.39 -9.94 -8.76
C ASP A 109 -0.10 -9.99 -7.26
N ALA A 110 1.00 -9.38 -6.84
CA ALA A 110 1.36 -9.35 -5.43
C ALA A 110 0.29 -8.65 -4.58
N GLY A 111 -0.19 -7.49 -5.02
CA GLY A 111 -1.23 -6.73 -4.31
C GLY A 111 -2.59 -7.43 -4.30
N ASN A 112 -3.02 -7.91 -5.47
CA ASN A 112 -4.31 -8.59 -5.62
C ASN A 112 -4.39 -9.89 -4.81
N ILE A 113 -3.35 -10.72 -4.89
CA ILE A 113 -3.27 -11.97 -4.11
C ILE A 113 -3.24 -11.66 -2.62
N ALA A 114 -2.40 -10.71 -2.19
CA ALA A 114 -2.23 -10.37 -0.78
C ALA A 114 -3.55 -9.92 -0.14
N TYR A 115 -4.27 -8.95 -0.73
CA TYR A 115 -5.51 -8.46 -0.11
C TYR A 115 -6.60 -9.55 -0.07
N LYS A 116 -6.70 -10.38 -1.12
CA LYS A 116 -7.67 -11.49 -1.16
C LYS A 116 -7.38 -12.55 -0.09
N LEU A 117 -6.11 -12.87 0.13
CA LEU A 117 -5.71 -13.79 1.20
C LEU A 117 -6.00 -13.18 2.58
N CYS A 118 -5.67 -11.91 2.80
CA CYS A 118 -6.02 -11.21 4.04
C CYS A 118 -7.52 -11.22 4.29
N GLN A 119 -8.33 -10.93 3.28
CA GLN A 119 -9.79 -10.95 3.37
C GLN A 119 -10.32 -12.35 3.65
N SER A 120 -9.87 -13.36 2.91
CA SER A 120 -10.45 -14.70 2.95
C SER A 120 -9.99 -15.51 4.16
N LEU A 121 -8.68 -15.50 4.45
CA LEU A 121 -8.07 -16.27 5.54
C LEU A 121 -7.99 -15.48 6.84
N GLY A 122 -7.59 -14.22 6.76
CA GLY A 122 -7.44 -13.34 7.91
C GLY A 122 -8.75 -12.68 8.36
N LYS A 123 -9.83 -12.82 7.58
CA LYS A 123 -11.14 -12.18 7.82
C LYS A 123 -11.06 -10.67 7.99
N PHE A 124 -10.07 -10.05 7.37
CA PHE A 124 -9.99 -8.60 7.33
C PHE A 124 -11.08 -8.05 6.41
N ARG A 125 -11.67 -6.94 6.82
CA ARG A 125 -12.60 -6.22 5.97
C ARG A 125 -11.83 -5.43 4.92
N SER A 126 -12.14 -5.66 3.65
CA SER A 126 -11.57 -4.93 2.50
C SER A 126 -12.63 -3.97 1.96
N ILE A 127 -12.32 -2.68 1.85
CA ILE A 127 -13.22 -1.65 1.33
C ILE A 127 -12.53 -1.00 0.13
N GLY A 128 -13.25 -0.85 -0.97
CA GLY A 128 -12.71 -0.37 -2.25
C GLY A 128 -12.92 -1.37 -3.37
N PRO A 129 -12.17 -1.28 -4.47
CA PRO A 129 -11.01 -0.39 -4.69
C PRO A 129 -11.40 1.07 -4.95
N PHE A 130 -10.57 1.99 -4.42
CA PHE A 130 -10.66 3.41 -4.72
C PHE A 130 -9.70 3.74 -5.86
N LEU A 131 -10.24 4.21 -6.99
CA LEU A 131 -9.46 4.52 -8.18
C LEU A 131 -8.89 5.93 -8.09
N GLN A 132 -7.56 6.05 -8.16
CA GLN A 132 -6.83 7.31 -8.07
C GLN A 132 -6.60 7.93 -9.45
N GLY A 133 -6.25 9.23 -9.51
CA GLY A 133 -5.97 9.95 -10.75
C GLY A 133 -7.18 10.51 -11.48
N PHE A 134 -8.40 10.31 -10.97
CA PHE A 134 -9.61 10.92 -11.53
C PHE A 134 -9.87 12.30 -10.94
N LYS A 135 -10.52 13.18 -11.72
CA LYS A 135 -10.93 14.53 -11.26
C LYS A 135 -11.95 14.50 -10.10
N LYS A 136 -12.66 13.40 -9.97
CA LYS A 136 -13.61 13.16 -8.87
C LYS A 136 -13.36 11.77 -8.30
N PRO A 137 -13.64 11.55 -7.01
CA PRO A 137 -13.47 10.23 -6.40
C PRO A 137 -14.29 9.16 -7.12
N VAL A 138 -13.66 8.03 -7.37
CA VAL A 138 -14.25 6.86 -8.00
C VAL A 138 -13.94 5.65 -7.15
N CYS A 139 -14.96 4.87 -6.84
CA CYS A 139 -14.84 3.58 -6.18
C CYS A 139 -15.52 2.51 -7.02
N ASP A 140 -14.86 1.40 -7.24
CA ASP A 140 -15.45 0.18 -7.81
C ASP A 140 -15.93 -0.73 -6.69
N LEU A 141 -16.73 -1.72 -7.04
CA LEU A 141 -17.27 -2.70 -6.10
C LEU A 141 -17.04 -4.12 -6.62
N SER A 142 -16.64 -5.02 -5.73
CA SER A 142 -16.59 -6.44 -6.03
C SER A 142 -17.97 -6.99 -6.39
N ARG A 143 -18.05 -7.98 -7.29
CA ARG A 143 -19.30 -8.69 -7.63
C ARG A 143 -19.98 -9.35 -6.42
N GLY A 144 -19.21 -9.61 -5.36
CA GLY A 144 -19.70 -10.16 -4.11
C GLY A 144 -19.92 -9.14 -3.00
N ALA A 145 -19.98 -7.82 -3.34
CA ALA A 145 -20.15 -6.78 -2.36
C ALA A 145 -21.48 -6.88 -1.63
N THR A 146 -21.43 -6.79 -0.31
CA THR A 146 -22.61 -6.73 0.56
C THR A 146 -23.17 -5.30 0.61
N THR A 147 -24.39 -5.14 1.13
CA THR A 147 -24.96 -3.79 1.37
C THR A 147 -24.05 -2.94 2.26
N GLU A 148 -23.44 -3.56 3.26
CA GLU A 148 -22.50 -2.87 4.17
C GLU A 148 -21.23 -2.40 3.45
N ASP A 149 -20.72 -3.17 2.48
CA ASP A 149 -19.58 -2.78 1.66
C ASP A 149 -19.92 -1.60 0.76
N ILE A 150 -21.12 -1.59 0.17
CA ILE A 150 -21.60 -0.48 -0.66
C ILE A 150 -21.70 0.82 0.17
N ILE A 151 -22.30 0.75 1.36
CA ILE A 151 -22.43 1.90 2.25
C ILE A 151 -21.05 2.41 2.66
N SER A 152 -20.16 1.53 3.10
CA SER A 152 -18.82 1.91 3.56
C SER A 152 -17.98 2.51 2.44
N SER A 153 -18.02 1.91 1.24
CA SER A 153 -17.31 2.44 0.07
C SER A 153 -17.85 3.81 -0.34
N SER A 154 -19.17 4.01 -0.28
CA SER A 154 -19.79 5.31 -0.58
C SER A 154 -19.35 6.39 0.42
N VAL A 155 -19.39 6.09 1.71
CA VAL A 155 -18.97 7.03 2.77
C VAL A 155 -17.49 7.40 2.61
N LEU A 156 -16.61 6.42 2.41
CA LEU A 156 -15.17 6.69 2.24
C LEU A 156 -14.86 7.41 0.93
N THR A 157 -15.61 7.14 -0.15
CA THR A 157 -15.49 7.89 -1.41
C THR A 157 -15.80 9.37 -1.20
N ILE A 158 -16.86 9.68 -0.45
CA ILE A 158 -17.19 11.07 -0.10
C ILE A 158 -16.11 11.68 0.81
N ALA A 159 -15.61 10.94 1.79
CA ALA A 159 -14.58 11.41 2.71
C ALA A 159 -13.21 11.64 2.02
N SER A 160 -12.98 11.07 0.83
CA SER A 160 -11.76 11.26 0.04
C SER A 160 -11.76 12.52 -0.86
N ILE A 161 -12.85 13.30 -0.86
CA ILE A 161 -12.92 14.60 -1.53
C ILE A 161 -12.06 15.62 -0.79
#